data_4f631c933b9adf495d1874581acf7dc1
#
_entry.id   4f631c933b9adf495d1874581acf7dc1
#
_cell.length_a   1.000
_cell.length_b   1.000
_cell.length_c   1.000
_cell.angle_alpha   90.00
_cell.angle_beta   90.00
_cell.angle_gamma   90.00
#
_symmetry.space_group_name_H-M   'P 1'
#
loop_
_entity.id
_entity.type
_entity.pdbx_description
1 polymer ?
#
loop_
_entity_poly.entity_id
_entity_poly.type
_entity_poly.pdbx_seq_one_letter_code
_entity_poly.pdbx_strand_id
1 'polypeptide(L)'
;SSNLDGEGIRQLRDILRRLKAAGKTVLVAEHRLWYAADLADRVFYLRGGRLERIYTGAEFLALPEEKRRSMGLRSLTEVPLPEPHPSSETGGLTVRGLRASYGGRAVWQDVSFTAPRGQITAITGHNGAGKTTLARCLCGLMKEQAGTILWDESPLGRKERRRKAFLIMQDVNLQLFGDSVLAEARLGSTATEQEALAALEQMDLVQYAQAHPLALSGGQKQRLAIVDG
;
A
#
# COMPACT_ATOMS: atom_id res chain seq x y z
N SER A 1 1.94 13.61 1.23
CA SER A 1 0.59 13.30 0.69
C SER A 1 0.25 11.80 0.69
N SER A 2 1.19 10.91 1.03
CA SER A 2 0.97 9.44 0.99
C SER A 2 -0.27 8.95 1.78
N ASN A 3 -0.69 9.69 2.80
CA ASN A 3 -1.78 9.32 3.70
C ASN A 3 -3.08 10.13 3.48
N LEU A 4 -3.10 10.99 2.46
CA LEU A 4 -4.31 11.75 2.13
C LEU A 4 -5.25 10.92 1.23
N ASP A 5 -6.53 10.94 1.58
CA ASP A 5 -7.59 10.43 0.71
C ASP A 5 -7.94 11.45 -0.39
N GLY A 6 -8.89 11.11 -1.24
CA GLY A 6 -9.27 11.97 -2.37
C GLY A 6 -9.75 13.37 -1.96
N GLU A 7 -10.40 13.49 -0.80
CA GLU A 7 -10.85 14.78 -0.27
C GLU A 7 -9.67 15.60 0.25
N GLY A 8 -8.80 15.00 1.05
CA GLY A 8 -7.58 15.64 1.54
C GLY A 8 -6.67 16.12 0.40
N ILE A 9 -6.60 15.38 -0.71
CA ILE A 9 -5.86 15.80 -1.90
C ILE A 9 -6.52 17.02 -2.56
N ARG A 10 -7.84 17.07 -2.68
CA ARG A 10 -8.54 18.24 -3.21
C ARG A 10 -8.28 19.48 -2.35
N GLN A 11 -8.39 19.37 -1.04
CA GLN A 11 -8.10 20.46 -0.10
C GLN A 11 -6.64 20.94 -0.22
N LEU A 12 -5.67 20.01 -0.30
CA LEU A 12 -4.27 20.36 -0.51
C LEU A 12 -4.07 21.13 -1.82
N ARG A 13 -4.68 20.67 -2.89
CA ARG A 13 -4.63 21.33 -4.19
C ARG A 13 -5.16 22.77 -4.15
N ASP A 14 -6.27 22.99 -3.45
CA ASP A 14 -6.85 24.33 -3.27
C ASP A 14 -5.96 25.25 -2.43
N ILE A 15 -5.30 24.72 -1.41
CA ILE A 15 -4.30 25.46 -0.63
C ILE A 15 -3.14 25.87 -1.53
N LEU A 16 -2.59 24.96 -2.34
CA LEU A 16 -1.51 25.26 -3.26
C LEU A 16 -1.89 26.37 -4.26
N ARG A 17 -3.12 26.33 -4.82
CA ARG A 17 -3.63 27.38 -5.71
C ARG A 17 -3.70 28.74 -5.01
N ARG A 18 -4.22 28.79 -3.78
CA ARG A 18 -4.30 30.03 -3.00
C ARG A 18 -2.92 30.61 -2.67
N LEU A 19 -1.98 29.78 -2.29
CA LEU A 19 -0.59 30.21 -2.02
C LEU A 19 0.06 30.78 -3.27
N LYS A 20 -0.10 30.12 -4.41
CA LYS A 20 0.38 30.59 -5.72
C LYS A 20 -0.26 31.93 -6.09
N ALA A 21 -1.58 32.08 -5.98
CA ALA A 21 -2.31 33.31 -6.25
C ALA A 21 -1.88 34.46 -5.31
N ALA A 22 -1.48 34.16 -4.08
CA ALA A 22 -0.94 35.12 -3.12
C ALA A 22 0.54 35.48 -3.36
N GLY A 23 1.14 35.07 -4.48
CA GLY A 23 2.52 35.35 -4.86
C GLY A 23 3.56 34.60 -4.02
N LYS A 24 3.17 33.52 -3.30
CA LYS A 24 4.10 32.73 -2.51
C LYS A 24 4.88 31.76 -3.39
N THR A 25 6.17 31.62 -3.13
CA THR A 25 6.98 30.54 -3.72
C THR A 25 6.70 29.25 -2.96
N VAL A 26 6.26 28.23 -3.68
CA VAL A 26 5.95 26.93 -3.10
C VAL A 26 6.84 25.85 -3.74
N LEU A 27 7.57 25.11 -2.92
CA LEU A 27 8.37 23.96 -3.34
C LEU A 27 7.69 22.68 -2.83
N VAL A 28 7.40 21.77 -3.75
CA VAL A 28 6.74 20.50 -3.43
C VAL A 28 7.62 19.33 -3.91
N ALA A 29 8.03 18.45 -3.00
CA ALA A 29 8.68 17.19 -3.34
C ALA A 29 7.63 16.07 -3.21
N GLU A 30 7.29 15.42 -4.32
CA GLU A 30 6.15 14.52 -4.37
C GLU A 30 6.34 13.38 -5.38
N HIS A 31 5.78 12.22 -5.06
CA HIS A 31 5.72 11.07 -5.97
C HIS A 31 4.40 10.98 -6.74
N ARG A 32 3.31 11.51 -6.17
CA ARG A 32 1.99 11.55 -6.81
C ARG A 32 1.86 12.83 -7.62
N LEU A 33 2.27 12.79 -8.88
CA LEU A 33 2.39 13.97 -9.73
C LEU A 33 1.03 14.49 -10.21
N TRP A 34 0.06 13.63 -10.40
CA TRP A 34 -1.22 13.91 -11.07
C TRP A 34 -2.02 15.06 -10.44
N TYR A 35 -1.95 15.26 -9.12
CA TYR A 35 -2.72 16.30 -8.46
C TYR A 35 -2.04 17.68 -8.45
N ALA A 36 -0.76 17.77 -8.78
CA ALA A 36 0.02 19.00 -8.70
C ALA A 36 0.70 19.39 -10.01
N ALA A 37 0.76 18.48 -10.98
CA ALA A 37 1.52 18.70 -12.22
C ALA A 37 1.04 19.90 -13.01
N ASP A 38 -0.29 20.14 -13.10
CA ASP A 38 -0.87 21.29 -13.79
C ASP A 38 -0.77 22.63 -13.01
N LEU A 39 -0.40 22.58 -11.73
CA LEU A 39 -0.13 23.75 -10.90
C LEU A 39 1.33 24.18 -10.95
N ALA A 40 2.23 23.29 -11.36
CA ALA A 40 3.64 23.51 -11.35
C ALA A 40 4.10 24.45 -12.49
N ASP A 41 4.83 25.51 -12.18
CA ASP A 41 5.47 26.37 -13.17
C ASP A 41 6.80 25.77 -13.66
N ARG A 42 7.49 25.05 -12.76
CA ARG A 42 8.75 24.36 -13.05
C ARG A 42 8.79 23.01 -12.35
N VAL A 43 9.39 22.04 -13.00
CA VAL A 43 9.60 20.70 -12.46
C VAL A 43 11.08 20.36 -12.50
N PHE A 44 11.65 20.10 -11.34
CA PHE A 44 13.04 19.67 -11.17
C PHE A 44 13.08 18.14 -11.11
N TYR A 45 13.70 17.53 -12.12
CA TYR A 45 13.90 16.08 -12.14
C TYR A 45 15.26 15.73 -11.54
N LEU A 46 15.23 15.01 -10.41
CA LEU A 46 16.41 14.53 -9.71
C LEU A 46 16.58 13.03 -9.90
N ARG A 47 17.82 12.62 -10.13
CA ARG A 47 18.19 11.20 -10.22
C ARG A 47 19.57 10.99 -9.63
N GLY A 48 19.74 9.96 -8.79
CA GLY A 48 21.03 9.66 -8.17
C GLY A 48 21.64 10.83 -7.37
N GLY A 49 20.79 11.65 -6.73
CA GLY A 49 21.23 12.82 -5.96
C GLY A 49 21.66 14.03 -6.81
N ARG A 50 21.44 14.00 -8.13
CA ARG A 50 21.79 15.11 -9.05
C ARG A 50 20.54 15.66 -9.73
N LEU A 51 20.54 16.97 -9.98
CA LEU A 51 19.55 17.61 -10.83
C LEU A 51 19.89 17.32 -12.29
N GLU A 52 19.12 16.40 -12.92
CA GLU A 52 19.35 16.02 -14.32
C GLU A 52 18.70 16.99 -15.30
N ARG A 53 17.50 17.47 -14.98
CA ARG A 53 16.76 18.33 -15.91
C ARG A 53 15.77 19.25 -15.18
N ILE A 54 15.53 20.40 -15.76
CA ILE A 54 14.47 21.32 -15.41
C ILE A 54 13.50 21.40 -16.56
N TYR A 55 12.23 21.25 -16.29
CA TYR A 55 11.13 21.42 -17.23
C TYR A 55 10.27 22.61 -16.83
N THR A 56 9.69 23.28 -17.78
CA THR A 56 8.50 24.10 -17.55
C THR A 56 7.33 23.18 -17.26
N GLY A 57 6.27 23.68 -16.59
CA GLY A 57 5.04 22.88 -16.34
C GLY A 57 4.45 22.32 -17.65
N ALA A 58 4.42 23.12 -18.70
CA ALA A 58 3.89 22.72 -20.02
C ALA A 58 4.74 21.59 -20.66
N GLU A 59 6.07 21.71 -20.66
CA GLU A 59 6.97 20.68 -21.18
C GLU A 59 6.82 19.37 -20.41
N PHE A 60 6.66 19.44 -19.08
CA PHE A 60 6.49 18.27 -18.24
C PHE A 60 5.16 17.55 -18.51
N LEU A 61 4.06 18.30 -18.67
CA LEU A 61 2.75 17.74 -19.02
C LEU A 61 2.75 17.11 -20.41
N ALA A 62 3.51 17.66 -21.34
CA ALA A 62 3.64 17.15 -22.72
C ALA A 62 4.55 15.92 -22.83
N LEU A 63 5.24 15.50 -21.78
CA LEU A 63 6.10 14.29 -21.83
C LEU A 63 5.27 13.05 -22.15
N PRO A 64 5.70 12.20 -23.11
CA PRO A 64 5.08 10.91 -23.37
C PRO A 64 5.10 10.02 -22.13
N GLU A 65 4.08 9.19 -21.95
CA GLU A 65 3.99 8.26 -20.82
C GLU A 65 5.18 7.30 -20.73
N GLU A 66 5.64 6.78 -21.87
CA GLU A 66 6.84 5.92 -21.93
C GLU A 66 8.07 6.64 -21.40
N LYS A 67 8.22 7.93 -21.74
CA LYS A 67 9.33 8.73 -21.25
C LYS A 67 9.24 8.91 -19.73
N ARG A 68 8.06 9.20 -19.18
CA ARG A 68 7.85 9.26 -17.73
C ARG A 68 8.19 7.96 -17.04
N ARG A 69 7.75 6.81 -17.60
CA ARG A 69 8.10 5.48 -17.08
C ARG A 69 9.60 5.22 -17.07
N SER A 70 10.29 5.54 -18.18
CA SER A 70 11.76 5.37 -18.25
C SER A 70 12.52 6.26 -17.25
N MET A 71 11.92 7.35 -16.80
CA MET A 71 12.42 8.22 -15.76
C MET A 71 12.06 7.73 -14.35
N GLY A 72 11.31 6.65 -14.20
CA GLY A 72 10.82 6.14 -12.91
C GLY A 72 9.71 6.98 -12.29
N LEU A 73 9.03 7.82 -13.08
CA LEU A 73 7.94 8.68 -12.63
C LEU A 73 6.59 7.97 -12.74
N ARG A 74 5.69 8.31 -11.82
CA ARG A 74 4.31 7.82 -11.85
C ARG A 74 3.51 8.50 -12.96
N SER A 75 2.46 7.82 -13.44
CA SER A 75 1.51 8.38 -14.39
C SER A 75 0.84 9.67 -13.87
N LEU A 76 0.51 10.57 -14.78
CA LEU A 76 -0.29 11.76 -14.51
C LEU A 76 -1.80 11.49 -14.66
N THR A 77 -2.17 10.35 -15.21
CA THR A 77 -3.56 9.93 -15.39
C THR A 77 -3.85 8.69 -14.57
N GLU A 78 -5.10 8.50 -14.19
CA GLU A 78 -5.54 7.23 -13.63
C GLU A 78 -5.36 6.13 -14.66
N VAL A 79 -4.68 5.06 -14.26
CA VAL A 79 -4.57 3.86 -15.11
C VAL A 79 -5.88 3.10 -14.95
N PRO A 80 -6.61 2.82 -16.05
CA PRO A 80 -7.80 1.99 -15.95
C PRO A 80 -7.44 0.64 -15.34
N LEU A 81 -8.21 0.23 -14.35
CA LEU A 81 -8.04 -1.11 -13.79
C LEU A 81 -8.40 -2.13 -14.86
N PRO A 82 -7.62 -3.20 -15.02
CA PRO A 82 -8.01 -4.30 -15.90
C PRO A 82 -9.35 -4.86 -15.43
N GLU A 83 -10.16 -5.32 -16.38
CA GLU A 83 -11.39 -6.02 -16.01
C GLU A 83 -11.05 -7.24 -15.14
N PRO A 84 -11.84 -7.50 -14.08
CA PRO A 84 -11.61 -8.66 -13.24
C PRO A 84 -11.70 -9.93 -14.10
N HIS A 85 -10.63 -10.70 -14.13
CA HIS A 85 -10.70 -12.02 -14.75
C HIS A 85 -11.64 -12.89 -13.90
N PRO A 86 -12.64 -13.55 -14.50
CA PRO A 86 -13.46 -14.48 -13.76
C PRO A 86 -12.55 -15.58 -13.20
N SER A 87 -12.55 -15.73 -11.89
CA SER A 87 -11.86 -16.84 -11.24
C SER A 87 -12.62 -18.13 -11.57
N SER A 88 -11.93 -19.11 -12.10
CA SER A 88 -12.46 -20.48 -12.26
C SER A 88 -12.44 -21.23 -10.92
N GLU A 89 -11.79 -20.69 -9.90
CA GLU A 89 -11.71 -21.29 -8.59
C GLU A 89 -12.96 -21.01 -7.77
N THR A 90 -13.53 -22.05 -7.20
CA THR A 90 -14.62 -21.97 -6.23
C THR A 90 -14.04 -21.74 -4.83
N GLY A 91 -14.77 -21.00 -3.98
CA GLY A 91 -14.36 -20.73 -2.61
C GLY A 91 -13.70 -19.35 -2.43
N GLY A 92 -13.07 -19.16 -1.29
CA GLY A 92 -12.45 -17.93 -0.87
C GLY A 92 -12.95 -17.45 0.49
N LEU A 93 -12.79 -16.16 0.75
CA LEU A 93 -13.20 -15.53 1.98
C LEU A 93 -14.64 -15.00 1.86
N THR A 94 -15.51 -15.41 2.79
CA THR A 94 -16.86 -14.86 2.92
C THR A 94 -17.02 -14.21 4.29
N VAL A 95 -17.52 -12.99 4.31
CA VAL A 95 -17.81 -12.21 5.52
C VAL A 95 -19.30 -11.94 5.57
N ARG A 96 -19.94 -12.22 6.72
CA ARG A 96 -21.39 -12.06 6.90
C ARG A 96 -21.67 -11.28 8.20
N GLY A 97 -22.34 -10.15 8.10
CA GLY A 97 -22.86 -9.39 9.24
C GLY A 97 -21.80 -8.93 10.23
N LEU A 98 -20.59 -8.65 9.78
CA LEU A 98 -19.47 -8.35 10.65
C LEU A 98 -19.69 -6.99 11.35
N ARG A 99 -19.48 -6.95 12.67
CA ARG A 99 -19.58 -5.74 13.50
C ARG A 99 -18.31 -5.50 14.27
N ALA A 100 -17.88 -4.26 14.36
CA ALA A 100 -16.79 -3.87 15.26
C ALA A 100 -17.01 -2.48 15.85
N SER A 101 -16.49 -2.30 17.06
CA SER A 101 -16.36 -0.98 17.70
C SER A 101 -14.93 -0.81 18.21
N TYR A 102 -14.54 0.45 18.34
CA TYR A 102 -13.28 0.85 18.93
C TYR A 102 -13.52 1.96 19.96
N GLY A 103 -13.07 1.77 21.19
CA GLY A 103 -13.29 2.73 22.27
C GLY A 103 -14.79 3.03 22.54
N GLY A 104 -15.67 2.03 22.39
CA GLY A 104 -17.12 2.18 22.59
C GLY A 104 -17.87 2.80 21.40
N ARG A 105 -17.18 3.24 20.34
CA ARG A 105 -17.80 3.77 19.13
C ARG A 105 -17.88 2.70 18.07
N ALA A 106 -19.04 2.53 17.45
CA ALA A 106 -19.20 1.63 16.31
C ALA A 106 -18.32 2.11 15.15
N VAL A 107 -17.48 1.23 14.63
CA VAL A 107 -16.68 1.48 13.42
C VAL A 107 -17.53 1.13 12.20
N TRP A 108 -18.17 -0.03 12.22
CA TRP A 108 -19.14 -0.50 11.24
C TRP A 108 -20.06 -1.53 11.89
N GLN A 109 -21.29 -1.67 11.33
CA GLN A 109 -22.36 -2.41 11.97
C GLN A 109 -22.85 -3.63 11.21
N ASP A 110 -22.61 -3.70 9.92
CA ASP A 110 -23.06 -4.82 9.09
C ASP A 110 -22.23 -4.88 7.81
N VAL A 111 -21.03 -5.43 7.91
CA VAL A 111 -20.15 -5.59 6.75
C VAL A 111 -20.26 -7.01 6.26
N SER A 112 -20.74 -7.16 5.01
CA SER A 112 -20.88 -8.44 4.33
C SER A 112 -20.31 -8.34 2.93
N PHE A 113 -19.45 -9.28 2.54
CA PHE A 113 -18.87 -9.39 1.20
C PHE A 113 -18.22 -10.75 0.99
N THR A 114 -17.89 -11.05 -0.26
CA THR A 114 -17.06 -12.18 -0.65
C THR A 114 -15.79 -11.70 -1.33
N ALA A 115 -14.69 -12.38 -1.08
CA ALA A 115 -13.42 -12.23 -1.77
C ALA A 115 -13.02 -13.57 -2.36
N PRO A 116 -13.26 -13.80 -3.66
CA PRO A 116 -13.00 -15.06 -4.31
C PRO A 116 -11.52 -15.45 -4.24
N ARG A 117 -11.26 -16.75 -4.22
CA ARG A 117 -9.90 -17.29 -4.26
C ARG A 117 -9.20 -16.87 -5.57
N GLY A 118 -7.89 -16.63 -5.51
CA GLY A 118 -7.10 -16.24 -6.68
C GLY A 118 -7.38 -14.84 -7.22
N GLN A 119 -8.17 -14.02 -6.50
CA GLN A 119 -8.48 -12.65 -6.88
C GLN A 119 -7.92 -11.62 -5.90
N ILE A 120 -7.60 -10.44 -6.40
CA ILE A 120 -7.25 -9.28 -5.58
C ILE A 120 -8.53 -8.50 -5.30
N THR A 121 -8.96 -8.46 -4.03
CA THR A 121 -10.11 -7.66 -3.58
C THR A 121 -9.63 -6.35 -2.95
N ALA A 122 -10.05 -5.22 -3.51
CA ALA A 122 -9.72 -3.90 -2.98
C ALA A 122 -10.78 -3.43 -1.97
N ILE A 123 -10.33 -3.03 -0.77
CA ILE A 123 -11.16 -2.36 0.25
C ILE A 123 -10.89 -0.87 0.17
N THR A 124 -11.87 -0.09 -0.28
CA THR A 124 -11.77 1.35 -0.49
C THR A 124 -12.65 2.14 0.49
N GLY A 125 -12.41 3.42 0.63
CA GLY A 125 -13.17 4.33 1.49
C GLY A 125 -12.31 5.47 2.04
N HIS A 126 -12.97 6.51 2.60
CA HIS A 126 -12.29 7.68 3.17
C HIS A 126 -11.43 7.30 4.41
N ASN A 127 -10.59 8.23 4.85
CA ASN A 127 -9.82 8.06 6.08
C ASN A 127 -10.78 7.97 7.29
N GLY A 128 -10.53 7.00 8.18
CA GLY A 128 -11.45 6.73 9.30
C GLY A 128 -12.62 5.80 8.99
N ALA A 129 -12.83 5.36 7.74
CA ALA A 129 -13.92 4.43 7.37
C ALA A 129 -13.77 3.01 7.97
N GLY A 130 -12.71 2.72 8.69
CA GLY A 130 -12.52 1.42 9.35
C GLY A 130 -11.79 0.36 8.53
N LYS A 131 -11.17 0.72 7.38
CA LYS A 131 -10.43 -0.22 6.52
C LYS A 131 -9.38 -1.03 7.29
N THR A 132 -8.53 -0.36 8.06
CA THR A 132 -7.51 -1.00 8.89
C THR A 132 -8.11 -1.88 9.97
N THR A 133 -9.23 -1.46 10.56
CA THR A 133 -9.98 -2.25 11.54
C THR A 133 -10.50 -3.54 10.91
N LEU A 134 -11.04 -3.46 9.69
CA LEU A 134 -11.51 -4.61 8.94
C LEU A 134 -10.35 -5.57 8.65
N ALA A 135 -9.24 -5.07 8.10
CA ALA A 135 -8.06 -5.89 7.83
C ALA A 135 -7.55 -6.62 9.11
N ARG A 136 -7.49 -5.91 10.25
CA ARG A 136 -7.11 -6.52 11.54
C ARG A 136 -8.10 -7.59 12.00
N CYS A 137 -9.40 -7.40 11.79
CA CYS A 137 -10.40 -8.42 12.09
C CYS A 137 -10.22 -9.64 11.19
N LEU A 138 -10.05 -9.45 9.88
CA LEU A 138 -9.86 -10.52 8.91
C LEU A 138 -8.62 -11.37 9.24
N CYS A 139 -7.52 -10.73 9.65
CA CYS A 139 -6.31 -11.43 10.08
C CYS A 139 -6.37 -11.95 11.54
N GLY A 140 -7.50 -11.83 12.23
CA GLY A 140 -7.65 -12.29 13.61
C GLY A 140 -6.85 -11.51 14.66
N LEU A 141 -6.30 -10.35 14.31
CA LEU A 141 -5.57 -9.47 15.23
C LEU A 141 -6.52 -8.68 16.13
N MET A 142 -7.73 -8.43 15.66
CA MET A 142 -8.81 -7.81 16.43
C MET A 142 -10.02 -8.74 16.49
N LYS A 143 -10.74 -8.73 17.64
CA LYS A 143 -11.97 -9.51 17.79
C LYS A 143 -13.15 -8.70 17.24
N GLU A 144 -13.93 -9.31 16.40
CA GLU A 144 -15.25 -8.85 15.97
C GLU A 144 -16.25 -8.93 17.15
N GLN A 145 -17.26 -8.06 17.14
CA GLN A 145 -18.36 -8.10 18.12
C GLN A 145 -19.45 -9.08 17.71
N ALA A 146 -19.72 -9.17 16.40
CA ALA A 146 -20.68 -10.07 15.81
C ALA A 146 -20.32 -10.36 14.35
N GLY A 147 -21.01 -11.32 13.76
CA GLY A 147 -20.81 -11.76 12.38
C GLY A 147 -19.98 -13.02 12.28
N THR A 148 -19.78 -13.46 11.06
CA THR A 148 -19.05 -14.70 10.75
C THR A 148 -18.08 -14.46 9.60
N ILE A 149 -16.89 -15.03 9.75
CA ILE A 149 -15.85 -15.06 8.71
C ILE A 149 -15.64 -16.52 8.34
N LEU A 150 -15.82 -16.84 7.05
CA LEU A 150 -15.69 -18.18 6.50
C LEU A 150 -14.57 -18.21 5.47
N TRP A 151 -13.90 -19.35 5.38
CA TRP A 151 -12.98 -19.69 4.31
C TRP A 151 -13.45 -21.00 3.68
N ASP A 152 -13.73 -20.96 2.38
CA ASP A 152 -14.32 -22.08 1.65
C ASP A 152 -15.57 -22.63 2.38
N GLU A 153 -16.51 -21.75 2.71
CA GLU A 153 -17.77 -22.01 3.45
C GLU A 153 -17.57 -22.56 4.88
N SER A 154 -16.34 -22.76 5.35
CA SER A 154 -16.05 -23.21 6.71
C SER A 154 -15.78 -22.03 7.64
N PRO A 155 -16.42 -21.95 8.82
CA PRO A 155 -16.15 -20.89 9.78
C PRO A 155 -14.67 -20.84 10.18
N LEU A 156 -14.07 -19.66 10.10
CA LEU A 156 -12.65 -19.45 10.39
C LEU A 156 -12.47 -18.72 11.71
N GLY A 157 -12.09 -19.47 12.73
CA GLY A 157 -11.85 -18.96 14.05
C GLY A 157 -10.65 -17.97 14.12
N ARG A 158 -10.64 -17.11 15.17
CA ARG A 158 -9.61 -16.08 15.32
C ARG A 158 -8.18 -16.62 15.31
N LYS A 159 -7.91 -17.77 15.95
CA LYS A 159 -6.58 -18.42 15.96
C LYS A 159 -6.17 -18.92 14.58
N GLU A 160 -7.13 -19.46 13.82
CA GLU A 160 -6.89 -19.96 12.47
C GLU A 160 -6.65 -18.83 11.50
N ARG A 161 -7.39 -17.70 11.61
CA ARG A 161 -7.15 -16.50 10.81
C ARG A 161 -5.72 -15.99 10.96
N ARG A 162 -5.18 -15.97 12.19
CA ARG A 162 -3.78 -15.57 12.44
C ARG A 162 -2.73 -16.49 11.82
N ARG A 163 -3.11 -17.73 11.49
CA ARG A 163 -2.21 -18.69 10.83
C ARG A 163 -2.33 -18.66 9.31
N LYS A 164 -3.51 -18.25 8.80
CA LYS A 164 -3.83 -18.30 7.36
C LYS A 164 -3.78 -16.94 6.68
N ALA A 165 -3.72 -15.86 7.43
CA ALA A 165 -3.72 -14.51 6.91
C ALA A 165 -2.55 -13.70 7.47
N PHE A 166 -1.84 -13.02 6.60
CA PHE A 166 -0.79 -12.09 6.94
C PHE A 166 -1.23 -10.64 6.72
N LEU A 167 -0.83 -9.72 7.57
CA LEU A 167 -1.15 -8.31 7.47
C LEU A 167 0.13 -7.49 7.26
N ILE A 168 0.26 -6.89 6.09
CA ILE A 168 1.30 -5.89 5.85
C ILE A 168 0.78 -4.55 6.36
N MET A 169 1.49 -3.97 7.32
CA MET A 169 1.10 -2.70 7.93
C MET A 169 1.36 -1.52 6.97
N GLN A 170 0.58 -0.44 7.13
CA GLN A 170 0.80 0.80 6.40
C GLN A 170 2.18 1.40 6.70
N ASP A 171 2.61 1.36 7.97
CA ASP A 171 3.98 1.64 8.39
C ASP A 171 4.71 0.31 8.65
N VAL A 172 5.44 -0.14 7.64
CA VAL A 172 6.20 -1.40 7.70
C VAL A 172 7.32 -1.38 8.73
N ASN A 173 7.78 -0.21 9.20
CA ASN A 173 8.79 -0.17 10.26
C ASN A 173 8.29 -0.76 11.59
N LEU A 174 6.98 -0.85 11.77
CA LEU A 174 6.37 -1.43 12.97
C LEU A 174 6.34 -2.97 12.97
N GLN A 175 6.77 -3.61 11.88
CA GLN A 175 6.76 -5.07 11.76
C GLN A 175 8.11 -5.66 11.31
N LEU A 176 9.17 -4.85 11.20
CA LEU A 176 10.51 -5.31 10.87
C LEU A 176 11.38 -5.36 12.14
N PHE A 177 11.73 -6.55 12.58
CA PHE A 177 12.40 -6.82 13.86
C PHE A 177 13.74 -7.54 13.73
N GLY A 178 14.06 -8.09 12.56
CA GLY A 178 15.30 -8.82 12.34
C GLY A 178 16.55 -7.95 12.36
N ASP A 179 17.67 -8.52 12.76
CA ASP A 179 18.98 -7.86 12.73
C ASP A 179 19.55 -7.73 11.33
N SER A 180 19.05 -8.52 10.38
CA SER A 180 19.38 -8.46 8.96
C SER A 180 18.15 -8.76 8.11
N VAL A 181 18.18 -8.35 6.84
CA VAL A 181 17.13 -8.63 5.85
C VAL A 181 16.89 -10.16 5.72
N LEU A 182 17.95 -10.95 5.77
CA LEU A 182 17.83 -12.41 5.73
C LEU A 182 17.23 -12.97 7.03
N ALA A 183 17.59 -12.42 8.18
CA ALA A 183 17.00 -12.81 9.47
C ALA A 183 15.51 -12.45 9.52
N GLU A 184 15.13 -11.27 9.01
CA GLU A 184 13.74 -10.86 8.88
C GLU A 184 12.95 -11.82 8.00
N ALA A 185 13.43 -12.11 6.78
CA ALA A 185 12.78 -13.04 5.84
C ALA A 185 12.57 -14.46 6.37
N ARG A 186 13.20 -14.80 7.49
CA ARG A 186 13.05 -16.10 8.18
C ARG A 186 12.28 -15.98 9.49
N LEU A 187 11.95 -14.78 9.90
CA LEU A 187 11.33 -14.53 11.20
C LEU A 187 9.92 -15.15 11.25
N GLY A 188 9.71 -16.04 12.21
CA GLY A 188 8.41 -16.71 12.38
C GLY A 188 8.09 -17.79 11.35
N SER A 189 8.97 -18.07 10.38
CA SER A 189 8.81 -19.11 9.38
C SER A 189 9.69 -20.33 9.66
N THR A 190 9.37 -21.45 8.99
CA THR A 190 10.20 -22.66 8.96
C THR A 190 11.12 -22.73 7.74
N ALA A 191 11.19 -21.63 6.97
CA ALA A 191 11.97 -21.56 5.75
C ALA A 191 13.47 -21.75 6.01
N THR A 192 14.10 -22.52 5.15
CA THR A 192 15.55 -22.66 5.12
C THR A 192 16.18 -21.32 4.65
N GLU A 193 17.47 -21.16 4.90
CA GLU A 193 18.19 -19.99 4.41
C GLU A 193 18.13 -19.87 2.88
N GLN A 194 18.18 -21.01 2.21
CA GLN A 194 18.14 -21.08 0.74
C GLN A 194 16.79 -20.61 0.18
N GLU A 195 15.68 -21.02 0.81
CA GLU A 195 14.34 -20.58 0.45
C GLU A 195 14.14 -19.09 0.70
N ALA A 196 14.64 -18.58 1.83
CA ALA A 196 14.59 -17.15 2.14
C ALA A 196 15.40 -16.30 1.13
N LEU A 197 16.60 -16.76 0.76
CA LEU A 197 17.41 -16.10 -0.26
C LEU A 197 16.71 -16.08 -1.63
N ALA A 198 16.08 -17.19 -2.02
CA ALA A 198 15.31 -17.25 -3.27
C ALA A 198 14.10 -16.28 -3.26
N ALA A 199 13.41 -16.15 -2.14
CA ALA A 199 12.32 -15.19 -1.98
C ALA A 199 12.84 -13.74 -2.04
N LEU A 200 13.97 -13.44 -1.41
CA LEU A 200 14.62 -12.12 -1.49
C LEU A 200 15.09 -11.80 -2.91
N GLU A 201 15.54 -12.77 -3.68
CA GLU A 201 15.92 -12.59 -5.09
C GLU A 201 14.71 -12.19 -5.94
N GLN A 202 13.56 -12.84 -5.76
CA GLN A 202 12.31 -12.47 -6.46
C GLN A 202 11.86 -11.03 -6.17
N MET A 203 12.26 -10.48 -5.03
CA MET A 203 11.94 -9.12 -4.60
C MET A 203 13.07 -8.11 -4.83
N ASP A 204 14.12 -8.46 -5.56
CA ASP A 204 15.34 -7.63 -5.77
C ASP A 204 15.96 -7.15 -4.44
N LEU A 205 16.04 -8.04 -3.44
CA LEU A 205 16.57 -7.72 -2.11
C LEU A 205 17.77 -8.56 -1.69
N VAL A 206 18.15 -9.58 -2.45
CA VAL A 206 19.24 -10.50 -2.09
C VAL A 206 20.57 -9.79 -1.83
N GLN A 207 20.89 -8.73 -2.58
CA GLN A 207 22.08 -7.90 -2.39
C GLN A 207 22.12 -7.16 -1.05
N TYR A 208 20.99 -7.07 -0.35
CA TYR A 208 20.83 -6.45 0.96
C TYR A 208 20.70 -7.49 2.09
N ALA A 209 20.87 -8.79 1.81
CA ALA A 209 20.60 -9.87 2.76
C ALA A 209 21.24 -9.66 4.14
N GLN A 210 22.46 -9.10 4.16
CA GLN A 210 23.20 -8.83 5.39
C GLN A 210 22.99 -7.40 5.95
N ALA A 211 22.24 -6.56 5.26
CA ALA A 211 21.94 -5.21 5.73
C ALA A 211 20.86 -5.22 6.81
N HIS A 212 20.91 -4.26 7.72
CA HIS A 212 19.81 -4.08 8.68
C HIS A 212 18.53 -3.61 7.96
N PRO A 213 17.33 -4.16 8.24
CA PRO A 213 16.08 -3.79 7.56
C PRO A 213 15.78 -2.29 7.55
N LEU A 214 16.13 -1.57 8.61
CA LEU A 214 15.93 -0.12 8.70
C LEU A 214 16.82 0.69 7.74
N ALA A 215 17.90 0.11 7.21
CA ALA A 215 18.75 0.76 6.21
C ALA A 215 18.12 0.76 4.79
N LEU A 216 17.10 -0.04 4.58
CA LEU A 216 16.39 -0.13 3.31
C LEU A 216 15.54 1.12 3.03
N SER A 217 15.35 1.44 1.75
CA SER A 217 14.38 2.45 1.33
C SER A 217 12.94 2.00 1.64
N GLY A 218 11.99 2.94 1.69
CA GLY A 218 10.59 2.62 1.98
C GLY A 218 9.98 1.55 1.07
N GLY A 219 10.27 1.59 -0.24
CA GLY A 219 9.81 0.58 -1.18
C GLY A 219 10.47 -0.79 -0.99
N GLN A 220 11.75 -0.81 -0.62
CA GLN A 220 12.46 -2.05 -0.27
C GLN A 220 11.90 -2.68 1.01
N LYS A 221 11.60 -1.88 2.04
CA LYS A 221 10.95 -2.35 3.26
C LYS A 221 9.57 -2.95 3.00
N GLN A 222 8.78 -2.33 2.10
CA GLN A 222 7.48 -2.89 1.70
C GLN A 222 7.63 -4.26 1.00
N ARG A 223 8.64 -4.41 0.12
CA ARG A 223 8.92 -5.70 -0.51
C ARG A 223 9.41 -6.74 0.48
N LEU A 224 10.26 -6.34 1.45
CA LEU A 224 10.70 -7.24 2.52
C LEU A 224 9.52 -7.75 3.35
N ALA A 225 8.60 -6.86 3.75
CA ALA A 225 7.40 -7.26 4.49
C ALA A 225 6.46 -8.22 3.71
N ILE A 226 6.59 -8.33 2.39
CA ILE A 226 5.88 -9.35 1.59
C ILE A 226 6.57 -10.70 1.69
N VAL A 227 7.90 -10.73 1.85
CA VAL A 227 8.66 -11.97 2.00
C VAL A 227 8.36 -12.66 3.32
N ASP A 228 8.06 -11.89 4.38
CA ASP A 228 7.73 -12.41 5.72
C ASP A 228 6.36 -13.13 5.77
N GLY A 229 5.45 -12.90 4.84
CA GLY A 229 4.08 -13.44 4.80
C GLY A 229 3.93 -14.63 3.88
#